data_969d86e4f68eec265e4cc1b033ffacfa
#
_entry.id   969d86e4f68eec265e4cc1b033ffacfa
#
_cell.length_a   1.000
_cell.length_b   1.000
_cell.length_c   1.000
_cell.angle_alpha   90.00
_cell.angle_beta   90.00
_cell.angle_gamma   90.00
#
_symmetry.space_group_name_H-M   'P 1'
#
loop_
_entity.id
_entity.type
_entity.pdbx_description
1 polymer ?
#
loop_
_entity_poly.entity_id
_entity_poly.type
_entity_poly.pdbx_seq_one_letter_code
_entity_poly.pdbx_strand_id
1 'polypeptide(L)'
;MSDNWVVQNLQNALDTWNSKLAEIWQILTQSPETFKGGGIWQVIVQIHGALQAIGYALLVLFFVVGVVKTCGSFTEVKRPEHALKIFIRFAITKGVVTYGLELMMALFNIIQGVTSTIMQTAGFGSTEDTVLPDEIIEAVEDCGFFESIPLWAVTLIGGLFITVLSFIMIMSVYGRFFRLYLYTAIAPIPLSSFAGEPSQNIGRSFLKSYAAVCLEGAIVVLACIIFSLFASSPPVVNPDAAVVTMVWSYIGELIFNMLVLVGAVKMSDRGVREMMGL
;
A
#
# COMPACT_ATOMS: atom_id res chain seq x y z
N MET A 1 20.21 -21.68 -20.34
CA MET A 1 20.50 -20.23 -20.38
C MET A 1 21.09 -19.94 -21.74
N SER A 2 20.42 -19.13 -22.54
CA SER A 2 20.96 -18.76 -23.85
C SER A 2 22.22 -17.92 -23.65
N ASP A 3 23.27 -18.17 -24.47
CA ASP A 3 24.50 -17.36 -24.44
C ASP A 3 24.31 -15.98 -25.15
N ASN A 4 23.09 -15.74 -25.65
CA ASN A 4 22.78 -14.50 -26.36
C ASN A 4 22.50 -13.36 -25.36
N TRP A 5 23.36 -12.37 -25.38
CA TRP A 5 23.32 -11.17 -24.51
C TRP A 5 22.03 -10.34 -24.66
N VAL A 6 21.35 -10.41 -25.81
CA VAL A 6 20.04 -9.76 -26.04
C VAL A 6 18.96 -10.43 -25.20
N VAL A 7 18.93 -11.77 -25.22
CA VAL A 7 18.01 -12.59 -24.42
C VAL A 7 18.30 -12.39 -22.93
N GLN A 8 19.59 -12.41 -22.53
CA GLN A 8 19.97 -12.20 -21.13
C GLN A 8 19.52 -10.85 -20.58
N ASN A 9 19.62 -9.76 -21.36
CA ASN A 9 19.13 -8.44 -20.91
C ASN A 9 17.64 -8.45 -20.60
N LEU A 10 16.84 -9.10 -21.43
CA LEU A 10 15.38 -9.16 -21.24
C LEU A 10 15.02 -10.09 -20.08
N GLN A 11 15.68 -11.26 -19.98
CA GLN A 11 15.49 -12.18 -18.86
C GLN A 11 15.83 -11.50 -17.52
N ASN A 12 16.97 -10.81 -17.41
CA ASN A 12 17.36 -10.09 -16.20
C ASN A 12 16.33 -9.00 -15.79
N ALA A 13 15.70 -8.35 -16.76
CA ALA A 13 14.66 -7.37 -16.49
C ALA A 13 13.39 -8.05 -15.97
N LEU A 14 12.98 -9.17 -16.55
CA LEU A 14 11.84 -9.97 -16.11
C LEU A 14 12.08 -10.59 -14.72
N ASP A 15 13.27 -11.10 -14.46
CA ASP A 15 13.66 -11.61 -13.16
C ASP A 15 13.59 -10.52 -12.08
N THR A 16 14.01 -9.30 -12.43
CA THR A 16 13.88 -8.14 -11.54
C THR A 16 12.40 -7.85 -11.26
N TRP A 17 11.54 -7.88 -12.26
CA TRP A 17 10.10 -7.69 -12.12
C TRP A 17 9.48 -8.77 -11.21
N ASN A 18 9.72 -10.05 -11.51
CA ASN A 18 9.21 -11.18 -10.75
C ASN A 18 9.68 -11.15 -9.29
N SER A 19 10.97 -10.85 -9.08
CA SER A 19 11.54 -10.68 -7.73
C SER A 19 10.86 -9.55 -6.96
N LYS A 20 10.56 -8.43 -7.60
CA LYS A 20 9.85 -7.31 -6.94
C LYS A 20 8.38 -7.62 -6.67
N LEU A 21 7.71 -8.36 -7.55
CA LEU A 21 6.37 -8.88 -7.27
C LEU A 21 6.36 -9.81 -6.05
N ALA A 22 7.29 -10.76 -6.00
CA ALA A 22 7.43 -11.65 -4.86
C ALA A 22 7.72 -10.91 -3.55
N GLU A 23 8.60 -9.89 -3.58
CA GLU A 23 8.87 -9.01 -2.44
C GLU A 23 7.60 -8.26 -1.98
N ILE A 24 6.78 -7.77 -2.92
CA ILE A 24 5.50 -7.11 -2.61
C ILE A 24 4.55 -8.04 -1.88
N TRP A 25 4.40 -9.29 -2.34
CA TRP A 25 3.56 -10.28 -1.67
C TRP A 25 4.01 -10.51 -0.23
N GLN A 26 5.31 -10.68 -0.02
CA GLN A 26 5.88 -10.85 1.31
C GLN A 26 5.62 -9.63 2.20
N ILE A 27 5.78 -8.43 1.68
CA ILE A 27 5.58 -7.19 2.45
C ILE A 27 4.10 -6.98 2.80
N LEU A 28 3.17 -7.27 1.89
CA LEU A 28 1.74 -7.10 2.12
C LEU A 28 1.20 -7.98 3.25
N THR A 29 1.86 -9.11 3.52
CA THR A 29 1.51 -10.03 4.62
C THR A 29 2.21 -9.70 5.94
N GLN A 30 3.22 -8.82 5.95
CA GLN A 30 3.97 -8.47 7.16
C GLN A 30 3.20 -7.51 8.07
N SER A 31 3.36 -7.70 9.38
CA SER A 31 2.96 -6.72 10.39
C SER A 31 3.91 -5.53 10.42
N PRO A 32 3.44 -4.30 10.70
CA PRO A 32 4.30 -3.14 10.96
C PRO A 32 5.33 -3.38 12.06
N GLU A 33 5.01 -4.23 13.04
CA GLU A 33 5.90 -4.59 14.14
C GLU A 33 7.16 -5.32 13.69
N THR A 34 7.05 -6.18 12.68
CA THR A 34 8.14 -7.05 12.20
C THR A 34 8.82 -6.53 10.93
N PHE A 35 8.25 -5.51 10.30
CA PHE A 35 8.78 -4.97 9.06
C PHE A 35 10.21 -4.46 9.23
N LYS A 36 11.11 -4.89 8.32
CA LYS A 36 12.55 -4.57 8.36
C LYS A 36 13.21 -4.88 9.72
N GLY A 37 12.81 -5.98 10.35
CA GLY A 37 13.40 -6.44 11.63
C GLY A 37 12.90 -5.67 12.86
N GLY A 38 11.83 -4.87 12.75
CA GLY A 38 11.17 -4.22 13.90
C GLY A 38 11.88 -3.00 14.49
N GLY A 39 13.07 -2.63 14.01
CA GLY A 39 13.82 -1.47 14.54
C GLY A 39 13.06 -0.15 14.35
N ILE A 40 12.38 0.03 13.21
CA ILE A 40 11.56 1.22 12.94
C ILE A 40 10.38 1.26 13.93
N TRP A 41 9.74 0.13 14.16
CA TRP A 41 8.60 0.03 15.08
C TRP A 41 8.94 0.47 16.49
N GLN A 42 10.11 0.07 17.03
CA GLN A 42 10.55 0.49 18.35
C GLN A 42 10.67 2.00 18.49
N VAL A 43 11.19 2.67 17.46
CA VAL A 43 11.27 4.13 17.44
C VAL A 43 9.87 4.76 17.40
N ILE A 44 8.95 4.21 16.60
CA ILE A 44 7.56 4.68 16.52
C ILE A 44 6.84 4.54 17.86
N VAL A 45 7.03 3.43 18.58
CA VAL A 45 6.46 3.22 19.92
C VAL A 45 7.00 4.25 20.92
N GLN A 46 8.29 4.56 20.87
CA GLN A 46 8.89 5.59 21.74
C GLN A 46 8.33 7.00 21.44
N ILE A 47 8.20 7.34 20.14
CA ILE A 47 7.62 8.65 19.73
C ILE A 47 6.15 8.71 20.15
N HIS A 48 5.37 7.65 19.92
CA HIS A 48 3.97 7.56 20.35
C HIS A 48 3.85 7.82 21.86
N GLY A 49 4.68 7.14 22.68
CA GLY A 49 4.70 7.33 24.13
C GLY A 49 5.06 8.76 24.55
N ALA A 50 6.01 9.40 23.89
CA ALA A 50 6.35 10.79 24.14
C ALA A 50 5.18 11.75 23.78
N LEU A 51 4.51 11.50 22.66
CA LEU A 51 3.36 12.30 22.20
C LEU A 51 2.10 12.03 23.04
N GLN A 52 2.03 10.94 23.78
CA GLN A 52 0.89 10.62 24.65
C GLN A 52 0.69 11.66 25.76
N ALA A 53 1.79 12.21 26.31
CA ALA A 53 1.73 13.30 27.28
C ALA A 53 1.07 14.57 26.68
N ILE A 54 1.41 14.90 25.43
CA ILE A 54 0.78 15.99 24.69
C ILE A 54 -0.71 15.66 24.42
N GLY A 55 -1.00 14.42 24.04
CA GLY A 55 -2.34 13.93 23.86
C GLY A 55 -3.22 14.13 25.11
N TYR A 56 -2.71 13.86 26.31
CA TYR A 56 -3.44 14.11 27.57
C TYR A 56 -3.66 15.59 27.83
N ALA A 57 -2.70 16.46 27.56
CA ALA A 57 -2.88 17.90 27.69
C ALA A 57 -3.99 18.41 26.74
N LEU A 58 -3.96 17.97 25.48
CA LEU A 58 -4.98 18.29 24.49
C LEU A 58 -6.36 17.71 24.85
N LEU A 59 -6.41 16.51 25.42
CA LEU A 59 -7.64 15.90 25.90
C LEU A 59 -8.33 16.79 26.93
N VAL A 60 -7.58 17.32 27.90
CA VAL A 60 -8.14 18.27 28.89
C VAL A 60 -8.62 19.54 28.20
N LEU A 61 -7.86 20.07 27.27
CA LEU A 61 -8.23 21.28 26.52
C LEU A 61 -9.53 21.06 25.72
N PHE A 62 -9.62 20.00 24.95
CA PHE A 62 -10.82 19.66 24.17
C PHE A 62 -12.03 19.37 25.07
N PHE A 63 -11.80 18.76 26.22
CA PHE A 63 -12.84 18.54 27.22
C PHE A 63 -13.38 19.88 27.72
N VAL A 64 -12.52 20.82 28.16
CA VAL A 64 -12.93 22.14 28.63
C VAL A 64 -13.69 22.92 27.54
N VAL A 65 -13.18 22.92 26.30
CA VAL A 65 -13.87 23.56 25.16
C VAL A 65 -15.22 22.91 24.91
N GLY A 66 -15.32 21.59 25.03
CA GLY A 66 -16.57 20.84 24.92
C GLY A 66 -17.57 21.24 26.00
N VAL A 67 -17.14 21.29 27.25
CA VAL A 67 -17.97 21.74 28.39
C VAL A 67 -18.48 23.17 28.17
N VAL A 68 -17.59 24.11 27.87
CA VAL A 68 -17.96 25.53 27.66
C VAL A 68 -18.99 25.68 26.53
N LYS A 69 -18.82 24.97 25.42
CA LYS A 69 -19.78 25.04 24.30
C LYS A 69 -21.13 24.37 24.60
N THR A 70 -21.13 23.27 25.34
CA THR A 70 -22.36 22.57 25.72
C THR A 70 -23.09 23.27 26.86
N CYS A 71 -22.35 23.92 27.75
CA CYS A 71 -22.88 24.64 28.91
C CYS A 71 -23.14 26.13 28.64
N GLY A 72 -23.15 26.57 27.39
CA GLY A 72 -23.41 27.96 26.98
C GLY A 72 -24.83 28.47 27.37
N SER A 73 -25.71 27.57 27.83
CA SER A 73 -26.99 27.87 28.46
C SER A 73 -26.99 27.28 29.86
N PHE A 74 -26.98 28.14 30.86
CA PHE A 74 -27.01 27.77 32.30
C PHE A 74 -28.17 26.85 32.71
N THR A 75 -29.19 26.74 31.87
CA THR A 75 -30.38 25.87 32.08
C THR A 75 -30.08 24.39 31.78
N GLU A 76 -29.13 24.07 30.93
CA GLU A 76 -28.79 22.68 30.55
C GLU A 76 -27.84 22.00 31.55
N VAL A 77 -27.00 22.77 32.25
CA VAL A 77 -26.07 22.26 33.29
C VAL A 77 -26.79 21.66 34.49
N LYS A 78 -28.03 22.06 34.74
CA LYS A 78 -28.84 21.56 35.86
C LYS A 78 -29.34 20.11 35.68
N ARG A 79 -29.13 19.50 34.53
CA ARG A 79 -29.53 18.09 34.31
C ARG A 79 -28.32 17.17 34.58
N PRO A 80 -28.38 16.36 35.65
CA PRO A 80 -27.28 15.47 36.04
C PRO A 80 -26.89 14.48 34.93
N GLU A 81 -27.83 14.15 34.04
CA GLU A 81 -27.63 13.26 32.91
C GLU A 81 -26.61 13.80 31.90
N HIS A 82 -26.63 15.12 31.63
CA HIS A 82 -25.66 15.77 30.74
C HIS A 82 -24.24 15.79 31.31
N ALA A 83 -24.13 16.08 32.61
CA ALA A 83 -22.84 16.03 33.31
C ALA A 83 -22.24 14.63 33.26
N LEU A 84 -23.04 13.60 33.52
CA LEU A 84 -22.62 12.20 33.47
C LEU A 84 -22.14 11.82 32.05
N LYS A 85 -22.87 12.21 31.00
CA LYS A 85 -22.50 11.95 29.61
C LYS A 85 -21.14 12.57 29.23
N ILE A 86 -20.86 13.79 29.70
CA ILE A 86 -19.59 14.48 29.45
C ILE A 86 -18.46 13.77 30.20
N PHE A 87 -18.64 13.33 31.44
CA PHE A 87 -17.64 12.58 32.19
C PHE A 87 -17.36 11.19 31.58
N ILE A 88 -18.39 10.47 31.13
CA ILE A 88 -18.23 9.18 30.47
C ILE A 88 -17.40 9.39 29.16
N ARG A 89 -17.70 10.42 28.37
CA ARG A 89 -16.94 10.75 27.17
C ARG A 89 -15.45 11.02 27.49
N PHE A 90 -15.19 11.80 28.54
CA PHE A 90 -13.83 12.06 28.99
C PHE A 90 -13.10 10.76 29.40
N ALA A 91 -13.73 9.91 30.19
CA ALA A 91 -13.16 8.64 30.63
C ALA A 91 -12.86 7.70 29.47
N ILE A 92 -13.80 7.58 28.50
CA ILE A 92 -13.61 6.78 27.29
C ILE A 92 -12.45 7.35 26.46
N THR A 93 -12.41 8.68 26.25
CA THR A 93 -11.34 9.30 25.45
C THR A 93 -9.99 9.15 26.12
N LYS A 94 -9.92 9.25 27.46
CA LYS A 94 -8.69 8.94 28.20
C LYS A 94 -8.22 7.51 27.91
N GLY A 95 -9.13 6.55 27.95
CA GLY A 95 -8.85 5.15 27.58
C GLY A 95 -8.33 5.03 26.14
N VAL A 96 -9.00 5.70 25.19
CA VAL A 96 -8.60 5.69 23.77
C VAL A 96 -7.20 6.29 23.57
N VAL A 97 -6.84 7.35 24.28
CA VAL A 97 -5.47 7.93 24.19
C VAL A 97 -4.46 7.02 24.89
N THR A 98 -4.82 6.41 26.03
CA THR A 98 -3.94 5.51 26.77
C THR A 98 -3.60 4.25 26.00
N TYR A 99 -4.61 3.62 25.40
CA TYR A 99 -4.49 2.40 24.60
C TYR A 99 -4.49 2.69 23.09
N GLY A 100 -4.02 3.88 22.69
CA GLY A 100 -4.05 4.32 21.30
C GLY A 100 -3.23 3.44 20.38
N LEU A 101 -2.06 2.98 20.83
CA LEU A 101 -1.19 2.10 20.08
C LEU A 101 -1.87 0.75 19.80
N GLU A 102 -2.42 0.13 20.84
CA GLU A 102 -3.12 -1.15 20.76
C GLU A 102 -4.37 -1.03 19.88
N LEU A 103 -5.08 0.10 19.95
CA LEU A 103 -6.23 0.39 19.09
C LEU A 103 -5.84 0.45 17.62
N MET A 104 -4.74 1.16 17.31
CA MET A 104 -4.22 1.26 15.96
C MET A 104 -3.80 -0.12 15.43
N MET A 105 -3.11 -0.92 16.25
CA MET A 105 -2.70 -2.27 15.87
C MET A 105 -3.89 -3.23 15.73
N ALA A 106 -4.89 -3.15 16.62
CA ALA A 106 -6.10 -3.95 16.49
C ALA A 106 -6.83 -3.66 15.17
N LEU A 107 -6.96 -2.37 14.80
CA LEU A 107 -7.56 -1.98 13.52
C LEU A 107 -6.75 -2.51 12.32
N PHE A 108 -5.42 -2.41 12.39
CA PHE A 108 -4.54 -2.98 11.37
C PHE A 108 -4.76 -4.50 11.23
N ASN A 109 -4.76 -5.24 12.34
CA ASN A 109 -4.89 -6.69 12.35
C ASN A 109 -6.24 -7.17 11.79
N ILE A 110 -7.34 -6.45 12.09
CA ILE A 110 -8.66 -6.73 11.52
C ILE A 110 -8.61 -6.60 9.98
N ILE A 111 -8.03 -5.52 9.48
CA ILE A 111 -7.94 -5.27 8.03
C ILE A 111 -6.94 -6.23 7.36
N GLN A 112 -5.86 -6.58 8.06
CA GLN A 112 -4.92 -7.60 7.58
C GLN A 112 -5.61 -8.97 7.43
N GLY A 113 -6.54 -9.30 8.33
CA GLY A 113 -7.40 -10.47 8.20
C GLY A 113 -8.22 -10.48 6.89
N VAL A 114 -8.77 -9.32 6.51
CA VAL A 114 -9.46 -9.16 5.21
C VAL A 114 -8.49 -9.42 4.05
N THR A 115 -7.30 -8.84 4.09
CA THR A 115 -6.26 -9.05 3.07
C THR A 115 -5.91 -10.53 2.94
N SER A 116 -5.69 -11.22 4.05
CA SER A 116 -5.38 -12.66 4.09
C SER A 116 -6.53 -13.51 3.54
N THR A 117 -7.78 -13.15 3.85
CA THR A 117 -8.96 -13.85 3.31
C THR A 117 -9.06 -13.72 1.79
N ILE A 118 -8.80 -12.52 1.25
CA ILE A 118 -8.79 -12.28 -0.20
C ILE A 118 -7.71 -13.15 -0.86
N MET A 119 -6.50 -13.19 -0.30
CA MET A 119 -5.40 -13.99 -0.81
C MET A 119 -5.73 -15.49 -0.82
N GLN A 120 -6.31 -16.00 0.26
CA GLN A 120 -6.70 -17.43 0.37
C GLN A 120 -7.84 -17.81 -0.58
N THR A 121 -8.84 -16.94 -0.74
CA THR A 121 -9.99 -17.21 -1.60
C THR A 121 -9.61 -17.25 -3.09
N ALA A 122 -8.68 -16.42 -3.50
CA ALA A 122 -8.20 -16.37 -4.88
C ALA A 122 -7.20 -17.49 -5.24
N GLY A 123 -6.80 -18.33 -4.29
CA GLY A 123 -5.80 -19.38 -4.51
C GLY A 123 -4.40 -18.84 -4.79
N PHE A 124 -4.13 -17.59 -4.37
CA PHE A 124 -2.92 -16.88 -4.68
C PHE A 124 -1.76 -17.22 -3.74
N GLY A 125 -0.79 -17.86 -4.28
CA GLY A 125 0.54 -18.09 -3.74
C GLY A 125 1.58 -18.33 -4.83
N SER A 126 1.11 -18.52 -6.06
CA SER A 126 1.93 -18.66 -7.26
C SER A 126 1.46 -17.64 -8.30
N THR A 127 1.98 -16.41 -8.23
CA THR A 127 2.09 -15.62 -9.46
C THR A 127 3.00 -16.44 -10.36
N GLU A 128 2.45 -16.94 -11.47
CA GLU A 128 3.31 -17.50 -12.52
C GLU A 128 4.29 -16.40 -12.90
N ASP A 129 5.58 -16.75 -12.83
CA ASP A 129 6.63 -15.82 -13.22
C ASP A 129 6.40 -15.41 -14.68
N THR A 130 6.57 -14.13 -14.97
CA THR A 130 6.56 -13.64 -16.35
C THR A 130 7.80 -14.18 -17.02
N VAL A 131 7.63 -15.14 -17.91
CA VAL A 131 8.71 -15.83 -18.63
C VAL A 131 8.74 -15.36 -20.07
N LEU A 132 9.94 -15.26 -20.65
CA LEU A 132 10.12 -14.95 -22.04
C LEU A 132 9.64 -16.15 -22.90
N PRO A 133 8.74 -15.97 -23.89
CA PRO A 133 8.31 -17.03 -24.77
C PRO A 133 9.46 -17.66 -25.55
N ASP A 134 9.42 -18.98 -25.76
CA ASP A 134 10.44 -19.72 -26.49
C ASP A 134 10.59 -19.21 -27.94
N GLU A 135 9.45 -18.81 -28.56
CA GLU A 135 9.45 -18.24 -29.92
C GLU A 135 10.29 -16.95 -30.04
N ILE A 136 10.31 -16.12 -28.97
CA ILE A 136 11.15 -14.91 -28.93
C ILE A 136 12.61 -15.30 -28.77
N ILE A 137 12.91 -16.30 -27.94
CA ILE A 137 14.28 -16.77 -27.70
C ILE A 137 14.85 -17.35 -28.99
N GLU A 138 14.13 -18.26 -29.65
CA GLU A 138 14.55 -18.88 -30.91
C GLU A 138 14.76 -17.84 -32.01
N ALA A 139 13.82 -16.91 -32.18
CA ALA A 139 13.92 -15.86 -33.19
C ALA A 139 15.12 -14.93 -32.97
N VAL A 140 15.51 -14.66 -31.72
CA VAL A 140 16.68 -13.83 -31.38
C VAL A 140 17.97 -14.63 -31.55
N GLU A 141 17.99 -15.92 -31.27
CA GLU A 141 19.17 -16.78 -31.41
C GLU A 141 19.51 -17.05 -32.87
N ASP A 142 18.51 -17.15 -33.74
CA ASP A 142 18.69 -17.35 -35.19
C ASP A 142 19.12 -16.08 -35.94
N CYS A 143 19.10 -14.90 -35.26
CA CYS A 143 19.49 -13.63 -35.87
C CYS A 143 20.99 -13.52 -36.13
N GLY A 144 21.34 -12.97 -37.29
CA GLY A 144 22.71 -12.62 -37.64
C GLY A 144 23.27 -11.48 -36.80
N PHE A 145 24.60 -11.38 -36.69
CA PHE A 145 25.30 -10.38 -35.88
C PHE A 145 24.85 -8.93 -36.17
N PHE A 146 24.63 -8.56 -37.42
CA PHE A 146 24.21 -7.20 -37.80
C PHE A 146 22.74 -6.90 -37.39
N GLU A 147 21.88 -7.91 -37.35
CA GLU A 147 20.50 -7.80 -36.93
C GLU A 147 20.38 -7.74 -35.40
N SER A 148 21.38 -8.25 -34.68
CA SER A 148 21.42 -8.22 -33.21
C SER A 148 21.70 -6.81 -32.65
N ILE A 149 22.30 -5.88 -33.41
CA ILE A 149 22.58 -4.52 -32.91
C ILE A 149 21.30 -3.71 -32.61
N PRO A 150 20.33 -3.59 -33.56
CA PRO A 150 19.06 -2.91 -33.23
C PRO A 150 18.25 -3.64 -32.18
N LEU A 151 18.29 -4.98 -32.14
CA LEU A 151 17.64 -5.78 -31.10
C LEU A 151 18.19 -5.46 -29.70
N TRP A 152 19.48 -5.35 -29.59
CA TRP A 152 20.13 -4.95 -28.33
C TRP A 152 19.63 -3.59 -27.83
N ALA A 153 19.55 -2.59 -28.68
CA ALA A 153 19.08 -1.28 -28.31
C ALA A 153 17.63 -1.35 -27.82
N VAL A 154 16.77 -2.11 -28.49
CA VAL A 154 15.37 -2.32 -28.15
C VAL A 154 15.25 -3.02 -26.79
N THR A 155 15.97 -4.10 -26.56
CA THR A 155 15.90 -4.86 -25.30
C THR A 155 16.52 -4.10 -24.14
N LEU A 156 17.55 -3.30 -24.36
CA LEU A 156 18.13 -2.44 -23.34
C LEU A 156 17.16 -1.35 -22.88
N ILE A 157 16.49 -0.68 -23.83
CA ILE A 157 15.48 0.32 -23.53
C ILE A 157 14.28 -0.34 -22.82
N GLY A 158 13.78 -1.45 -23.36
CA GLY A 158 12.68 -2.21 -22.78
C GLY A 158 12.98 -2.69 -21.36
N GLY A 159 14.15 -3.28 -21.15
CA GLY A 159 14.63 -3.74 -19.86
C GLY A 159 14.76 -2.60 -18.83
N LEU A 160 15.22 -1.42 -19.28
CA LEU A 160 15.26 -0.23 -18.43
C LEU A 160 13.85 0.19 -17.97
N PHE A 161 12.86 0.22 -18.89
CA PHE A 161 11.47 0.54 -18.54
C PHE A 161 10.89 -0.47 -17.56
N ILE A 162 11.04 -1.77 -17.79
CA ILE A 162 10.58 -2.84 -16.91
C ILE A 162 11.19 -2.68 -15.51
N THR A 163 12.49 -2.43 -15.42
CA THR A 163 13.19 -2.22 -14.15
C THR A 163 12.66 -0.99 -13.41
N VAL A 164 12.47 0.14 -14.10
CA VAL A 164 11.91 1.35 -13.50
C VAL A 164 10.49 1.12 -12.99
N LEU A 165 9.64 0.43 -13.75
CA LEU A 165 8.28 0.10 -13.32
C LEU A 165 8.27 -0.79 -12.08
N SER A 166 9.18 -1.78 -12.01
CA SER A 166 9.36 -2.64 -10.83
C SER A 166 9.68 -1.82 -9.58
N PHE A 167 10.60 -0.86 -9.67
CA PHE A 167 10.94 0.03 -8.55
C PHE A 167 9.80 0.97 -8.17
N ILE A 168 9.06 1.51 -9.13
CA ILE A 168 7.90 2.38 -8.85
C ILE A 168 6.84 1.60 -8.07
N MET A 169 6.61 0.34 -8.44
CA MET A 169 5.62 -0.50 -7.80
C MET A 169 6.00 -0.83 -6.35
N ILE A 170 7.23 -1.31 -6.12
CA ILE A 170 7.69 -1.62 -4.76
C ILE A 170 7.72 -0.38 -3.88
N MET A 171 8.14 0.79 -4.39
CA MET A 171 8.11 2.06 -3.64
C MET A 171 6.71 2.44 -3.18
N SER A 172 5.68 2.17 -3.99
CA SER A 172 4.29 2.44 -3.60
C SER A 172 3.88 1.63 -2.38
N VAL A 173 4.27 0.35 -2.33
CA VAL A 173 3.98 -0.54 -1.19
C VAL A 173 4.77 -0.15 0.05
N TYR A 174 6.05 0.20 -0.09
CA TYR A 174 6.85 0.74 1.02
C TYR A 174 6.26 2.05 1.57
N GLY A 175 5.79 2.93 0.69
CA GLY A 175 5.14 4.19 1.06
C GLY A 175 3.93 4.01 1.97
N ARG A 176 3.18 2.90 1.81
CA ARG A 176 2.09 2.53 2.72
C ARG A 176 2.59 2.31 4.16
N PHE A 177 3.70 1.57 4.35
CA PHE A 177 4.27 1.35 5.69
C PHE A 177 4.74 2.64 6.34
N PHE A 178 5.37 3.55 5.59
CA PHE A 178 5.73 4.86 6.12
C PHE A 178 4.52 5.64 6.61
N ARG A 179 3.41 5.62 5.84
CA ARG A 179 2.16 6.26 6.28
C ARG A 179 1.58 5.61 7.52
N LEU A 180 1.56 4.26 7.62
CA LEU A 180 1.14 3.54 8.81
C LEU A 180 1.93 3.98 10.04
N TYR A 181 3.24 4.05 9.94
CA TYR A 181 4.11 4.50 11.02
C TYR A 181 3.85 5.94 11.44
N LEU A 182 3.71 6.86 10.48
CA LEU A 182 3.40 8.27 10.77
C LEU A 182 2.07 8.40 11.49
N TYR A 183 1.02 7.75 11.00
CA TYR A 183 -0.28 7.75 11.68
C TYR A 183 -0.20 7.17 13.09
N THR A 184 0.49 6.05 13.27
CA THR A 184 0.63 5.40 14.57
C THR A 184 1.41 6.28 15.56
N ALA A 185 2.49 6.92 15.10
CA ALA A 185 3.29 7.81 15.95
C ALA A 185 2.49 9.00 16.48
N ILE A 186 1.73 9.70 15.61
CA ILE A 186 0.98 10.91 15.98
C ILE A 186 -0.42 10.65 16.55
N ALA A 187 -0.85 9.39 16.62
CA ALA A 187 -2.21 9.00 17.02
C ALA A 187 -2.73 9.65 18.32
N PRO A 188 -1.94 9.82 19.40
CA PRO A 188 -2.43 10.43 20.64
C PRO A 188 -3.02 11.82 20.45
N ILE A 189 -2.50 12.61 19.49
CA ILE A 189 -2.95 13.99 19.26
C ILE A 189 -4.38 14.03 18.69
N PRO A 190 -4.69 13.44 17.52
CA PRO A 190 -6.05 13.45 16.99
C PRO A 190 -7.03 12.62 17.82
N LEU A 191 -6.59 11.54 18.49
CA LEU A 191 -7.45 10.74 19.34
C LEU A 191 -7.96 11.51 20.57
N SER A 192 -7.17 12.46 21.11
CA SER A 192 -7.60 13.31 22.22
C SER A 192 -8.81 14.19 21.88
N SER A 193 -9.06 14.47 20.58
CA SER A 193 -10.18 15.31 20.13
C SER A 193 -11.56 14.70 20.38
N PHE A 194 -11.64 13.41 20.67
CA PHE A 194 -12.91 12.76 21.06
C PHE A 194 -13.47 13.26 22.41
N ALA A 195 -12.64 13.92 23.23
CA ALA A 195 -13.07 14.49 24.51
C ALA A 195 -14.10 15.62 24.36
N GLY A 196 -14.01 16.41 23.29
CA GLY A 196 -14.95 17.50 23.00
C GLY A 196 -15.92 17.16 21.88
N GLU A 197 -17.20 17.51 22.04
CA GLU A 197 -18.19 17.30 20.98
C GLU A 197 -17.87 18.06 19.70
N PRO A 198 -17.42 19.34 19.75
CA PRO A 198 -17.09 20.10 18.54
C PRO A 198 -15.86 19.60 17.81
N SER A 199 -14.93 18.93 18.51
CA SER A 199 -13.64 18.48 17.98
C SER A 199 -13.61 17.01 17.53
N GLN A 200 -14.63 16.21 17.87
CA GLN A 200 -14.64 14.77 17.61
C GLN A 200 -14.47 14.39 16.12
N ASN A 201 -14.81 15.30 15.20
CA ASN A 201 -14.64 15.06 13.77
C ASN A 201 -13.16 14.90 13.38
N ILE A 202 -12.23 15.53 14.11
CA ILE A 202 -10.78 15.38 13.88
C ILE A 202 -10.38 13.92 14.14
N GLY A 203 -10.76 13.36 15.30
CA GLY A 203 -10.47 11.98 15.63
C GLY A 203 -11.15 10.99 14.68
N ARG A 204 -12.39 11.25 14.28
CA ARG A 204 -13.12 10.40 13.30
C ARG A 204 -12.42 10.39 11.94
N SER A 205 -12.07 11.56 11.40
CA SER A 205 -11.35 11.67 10.12
C SER A 205 -9.98 11.01 10.20
N PHE A 206 -9.29 11.14 11.34
CA PHE A 206 -8.02 10.47 11.58
C PHE A 206 -8.16 8.93 11.52
N LEU A 207 -9.12 8.34 12.24
CA LEU A 207 -9.36 6.89 12.23
C LEU A 207 -9.77 6.39 10.84
N LYS A 208 -10.61 7.15 10.12
CA LYS A 208 -10.96 6.84 8.73
C LYS A 208 -9.72 6.84 7.84
N SER A 209 -8.86 7.87 7.96
CA SER A 209 -7.63 7.97 7.18
C SER A 209 -6.66 6.82 7.48
N TYR A 210 -6.53 6.43 8.75
CA TYR A 210 -5.72 5.28 9.12
C TYR A 210 -6.28 3.96 8.57
N ALA A 211 -7.58 3.75 8.70
CA ALA A 211 -8.26 2.59 8.15
C ALA A 211 -8.10 2.53 6.62
N ALA A 212 -8.15 3.68 5.93
CA ALA A 212 -7.88 3.77 4.49
C ALA A 212 -6.47 3.28 4.15
N VAL A 213 -5.44 3.72 4.87
CA VAL A 213 -4.06 3.25 4.67
C VAL A 213 -3.92 1.76 4.95
N CYS A 214 -4.63 1.23 5.95
CA CYS A 214 -4.66 -0.22 6.20
C CYS A 214 -5.30 -0.99 5.04
N LEU A 215 -6.46 -0.52 4.54
CA LEU A 215 -7.21 -1.13 3.43
C LEU A 215 -6.48 -1.06 2.08
N GLU A 216 -5.60 -0.08 1.89
CA GLU A 216 -4.80 0.05 0.68
C GLU A 216 -4.07 -1.27 0.34
N GLY A 217 -3.59 -2.02 1.35
CA GLY A 217 -2.97 -3.32 1.14
C GLY A 217 -3.91 -4.35 0.51
N ALA A 218 -5.18 -4.38 0.93
CA ALA A 218 -6.18 -5.26 0.35
C ALA A 218 -6.49 -4.90 -1.11
N ILE A 219 -6.54 -3.60 -1.44
CA ILE A 219 -6.75 -3.13 -2.82
C ILE A 219 -5.56 -3.46 -3.70
N VAL A 220 -4.32 -3.32 -3.19
CA VAL A 220 -3.12 -3.74 -3.93
C VAL A 220 -3.15 -5.24 -4.23
N VAL A 221 -3.53 -6.07 -3.27
CA VAL A 221 -3.71 -7.52 -3.47
C VAL A 221 -4.75 -7.79 -4.56
N LEU A 222 -5.92 -7.15 -4.48
CA LEU A 222 -6.97 -7.29 -5.50
C LEU A 222 -6.48 -6.85 -6.89
N ALA A 223 -5.76 -5.74 -6.99
CA ALA A 223 -5.19 -5.26 -8.25
C ALA A 223 -4.23 -6.30 -8.85
N CYS A 224 -3.36 -6.90 -8.03
CA CYS A 224 -2.45 -7.96 -8.47
C CYS A 224 -3.21 -9.21 -8.93
N ILE A 225 -4.28 -9.60 -8.23
CA ILE A 225 -5.14 -10.74 -8.61
C ILE A 225 -5.83 -10.48 -9.95
N ILE A 226 -6.47 -9.33 -10.10
CA ILE A 226 -7.15 -8.96 -11.35
C ILE A 226 -6.13 -8.90 -12.49
N PHE A 227 -4.96 -8.34 -12.24
CA PHE A 227 -3.90 -8.24 -13.23
C PHE A 227 -3.39 -9.62 -13.67
N SER A 228 -3.20 -10.57 -12.77
CA SER A 228 -2.73 -11.91 -13.14
C SER A 228 -3.72 -12.63 -14.06
N LEU A 229 -5.03 -12.43 -13.84
CA LEU A 229 -6.07 -12.95 -14.73
C LEU A 229 -6.09 -12.19 -16.07
N PHE A 230 -5.87 -10.88 -16.05
CA PHE A 230 -5.80 -10.06 -17.27
C PHE A 230 -4.57 -10.39 -18.10
N ALA A 231 -3.41 -10.59 -17.48
CA ALA A 231 -2.13 -10.88 -18.12
C ALA A 231 -1.89 -12.39 -18.37
N SER A 232 -2.86 -13.25 -18.08
CA SER A 232 -2.75 -14.70 -18.29
C SER A 232 -2.64 -15.12 -19.76
N SER A 233 -3.01 -14.24 -20.70
CA SER A 233 -2.78 -14.44 -22.13
C SER A 233 -1.43 -13.80 -22.49
N PRO A 234 -0.43 -14.59 -22.92
CA PRO A 234 0.84 -14.02 -23.36
C PRO A 234 0.60 -13.09 -24.56
N PRO A 235 1.45 -12.05 -24.74
CA PRO A 235 1.38 -11.20 -25.91
C PRO A 235 1.45 -12.01 -27.20
N VAL A 236 0.59 -11.64 -28.16
CA VAL A 236 0.54 -12.37 -29.46
C VAL A 236 1.80 -12.10 -30.24
N VAL A 237 2.60 -13.12 -30.43
CA VAL A 237 3.80 -13.08 -31.27
C VAL A 237 3.40 -13.32 -32.72
N ASN A 238 3.76 -12.39 -33.62
CA ASN A 238 3.55 -12.58 -35.06
C ASN A 238 4.81 -13.19 -35.69
N PRO A 239 4.82 -14.48 -36.04
CA PRO A 239 5.99 -15.16 -36.54
C PRO A 239 6.43 -14.71 -37.92
N ASP A 240 5.55 -14.03 -38.69
CA ASP A 240 5.86 -13.53 -40.05
C ASP A 240 6.51 -12.12 -40.04
N ALA A 241 6.62 -11.48 -38.86
CA ALA A 241 7.22 -10.17 -38.75
C ALA A 241 8.75 -10.25 -38.69
N ALA A 242 9.43 -9.18 -39.09
CA ALA A 242 10.89 -9.05 -38.86
C ALA A 242 11.16 -9.16 -37.34
N VAL A 243 12.23 -9.87 -36.95
CA VAL A 243 12.53 -10.19 -35.55
C VAL A 243 12.59 -8.96 -34.65
N VAL A 244 13.15 -7.85 -35.16
CA VAL A 244 13.19 -6.57 -34.44
C VAL A 244 11.78 -6.06 -34.15
N THR A 245 10.86 -6.17 -35.11
CA THR A 245 9.46 -5.73 -34.94
C THR A 245 8.71 -6.65 -33.98
N MET A 246 8.95 -7.95 -34.05
CA MET A 246 8.38 -8.96 -33.16
C MET A 246 8.76 -8.69 -31.70
N VAL A 247 10.06 -8.52 -31.43
CA VAL A 247 10.58 -8.22 -30.08
C VAL A 247 10.09 -6.87 -29.60
N TRP A 248 10.05 -5.84 -30.45
CA TRP A 248 9.53 -4.53 -30.09
C TRP A 248 8.05 -4.58 -29.69
N SER A 249 7.24 -5.27 -30.47
CA SER A 249 5.80 -5.43 -30.18
C SER A 249 5.56 -6.18 -28.89
N TYR A 250 6.30 -7.26 -28.66
CA TYR A 250 6.24 -8.05 -27.42
C TYR A 250 6.60 -7.18 -26.19
N ILE A 251 7.73 -6.48 -26.24
CA ILE A 251 8.18 -5.59 -25.15
C ILE A 251 7.16 -4.47 -24.93
N GLY A 252 6.62 -3.89 -26.00
CA GLY A 252 5.63 -2.83 -25.91
C GLY A 252 4.36 -3.27 -25.19
N GLU A 253 3.82 -4.44 -25.51
CA GLU A 253 2.64 -5.02 -24.87
C GLU A 253 2.92 -5.42 -23.42
N LEU A 254 4.10 -6.00 -23.17
CA LEU A 254 4.54 -6.34 -21.81
C LEU A 254 4.63 -5.08 -20.91
N ILE A 255 5.29 -4.02 -21.41
CA ILE A 255 5.39 -2.74 -20.69
C ILE A 255 4.01 -2.14 -20.47
N PHE A 256 3.11 -2.20 -21.46
CA PHE A 256 1.73 -1.71 -21.31
C PHE A 256 1.01 -2.44 -20.18
N ASN A 257 1.08 -3.77 -20.14
CA ASN A 257 0.48 -4.57 -19.07
C ASN A 257 1.07 -4.21 -17.70
N MET A 258 2.39 -4.08 -17.61
CA MET A 258 3.04 -3.64 -16.37
C MET A 258 2.64 -2.23 -15.93
N LEU A 259 2.47 -1.30 -16.88
CA LEU A 259 1.97 0.06 -16.61
C LEU A 259 0.55 0.04 -16.05
N VAL A 260 -0.32 -0.82 -16.56
CA VAL A 260 -1.69 -1.00 -16.03
C VAL A 260 -1.64 -1.42 -14.57
N LEU A 261 -0.82 -2.42 -14.22
CA LEU A 261 -0.67 -2.86 -12.83
C LEU A 261 -0.10 -1.75 -11.93
N VAL A 262 1.00 -1.12 -12.35
CA VAL A 262 1.63 -0.02 -11.59
C VAL A 262 0.65 1.13 -11.40
N GLY A 263 -0.14 1.46 -12.42
CA GLY A 263 -1.21 2.45 -12.36
C GLY A 263 -2.28 2.08 -11.33
N ALA A 264 -2.78 0.84 -11.36
CA ALA A 264 -3.77 0.34 -10.42
C ALA A 264 -3.26 0.39 -8.97
N VAL A 265 -2.02 -0.04 -8.74
CA VAL A 265 -1.37 0.03 -7.41
C VAL A 265 -1.21 1.48 -6.93
N LYS A 266 -0.83 2.40 -7.80
CA LYS A 266 -0.73 3.84 -7.44
C LYS A 266 -2.09 4.49 -7.17
N MET A 267 -3.12 4.07 -7.88
CA MET A 267 -4.48 4.60 -7.68
C MET A 267 -5.15 4.02 -6.42
N SER A 268 -4.62 2.97 -5.82
CA SER A 268 -5.22 2.30 -4.65
C SER A 268 -5.43 3.26 -3.47
N ASP A 269 -4.46 4.12 -3.15
CA ASP A 269 -4.57 5.12 -2.06
C ASP A 269 -5.77 6.07 -2.31
N ARG A 270 -5.87 6.62 -3.52
CA ARG A 270 -6.96 7.53 -3.87
C ARG A 270 -8.31 6.81 -3.85
N GLY A 271 -8.40 5.63 -4.43
CA GLY A 271 -9.63 4.85 -4.47
C GLY A 271 -10.16 4.52 -3.09
N VAL A 272 -9.27 4.09 -2.16
CA VAL A 272 -9.68 3.80 -0.78
C VAL A 272 -10.14 5.07 -0.05
N ARG A 273 -9.46 6.21 -0.23
CA ARG A 273 -9.87 7.48 0.39
C ARG A 273 -11.24 7.93 -0.09
N GLU A 274 -11.49 7.86 -1.38
CA GLU A 274 -12.81 8.17 -1.96
C GLU A 274 -13.91 7.24 -1.41
N MET A 275 -13.63 5.93 -1.28
CA MET A 275 -14.56 4.96 -0.67
C MET A 275 -14.86 5.26 0.81
N MET A 276 -13.88 5.80 1.56
CA MET A 276 -14.03 6.16 2.97
C MET A 276 -14.66 7.55 3.18
N GLY A 277 -14.94 8.27 2.10
CA GLY A 277 -15.48 9.63 2.14
C GLY A 277 -14.49 10.65 2.72
N LEU A 278 -13.25 10.58 2.23
CA LEU A 278 -12.12 11.43 2.64
C LEU A 278 -11.68 12.32 1.47
#